data_ce0383e36620ca279575b89b8c9d6e03
#
_entry.id   ce0383e36620ca279575b89b8c9d6e03
#
_cell.length_a   1.000
_cell.length_b   1.000
_cell.length_c   1.000
_cell.angle_alpha   90.00
_cell.angle_beta   90.00
_cell.angle_gamma   90.00
#
_symmetry.space_group_name_H-M   'P 1'
#
loop_
_entity.id
_entity.type
_entity.pdbx_description
1 polymer ?
#
loop_
_entity_poly.entity_id
_entity_poly.type
_entity_poly.pdbx_seq_one_letter_code
_entity_poly.pdbx_strand_id
1 'polypeptide(L)'
;HDHAEHADVDGFLIQTLDNKEVYREFKGATSGSILVKSGESLELSVTCLDDDGNKITDFDLENQPTLKLSEYEKSIVSLEVKKDLYPYTFVASGLSNGQTSAKLELMHEGHADYTSTNRIPVTVE
;
A
#
# COMPACT_ATOMS: atom_id res chain seq x y z
N HIS A 1 -25.97 -8.55 7.79
CA HIS A 1 -25.28 -8.53 7.52
C HIS A 1 -24.61 -8.26 7.55
N ASP A 2 -24.45 -8.12 7.60
CA ASP A 2 -23.68 -7.89 7.53
C ASP A 2 -22.84 -7.64 7.17
N HIS A 3 -22.83 -7.33 6.90
CA HIS A 3 -21.80 -6.96 6.39
C HIS A 3 -20.75 -6.58 7.12
N ALA A 4 -20.71 -6.81 8.18
CA ALA A 4 -19.66 -6.58 9.13
C ALA A 4 -18.42 -7.35 8.84
N GLU A 5 -18.49 -8.33 8.02
CA GLU A 5 -17.29 -9.07 7.72
C GLU A 5 -16.48 -8.44 6.62
N HIS A 6 -16.95 -7.38 6.04
CA HIS A 6 -16.16 -6.59 5.11
C HIS A 6 -15.87 -5.28 5.77
N ALA A 7 -14.70 -5.16 6.34
CA ALA A 7 -14.28 -3.87 6.85
C ALA A 7 -14.32 -2.88 5.69
N ASP A 8 -15.01 -1.78 5.88
CA ASP A 8 -15.05 -0.73 4.87
C ASP A 8 -13.70 -0.04 4.86
N VAL A 9 -12.99 -0.17 3.77
CA VAL A 9 -11.68 0.45 3.62
C VAL A 9 -11.87 1.80 2.95
N ASP A 10 -11.58 2.86 3.69
CA ASP A 10 -11.70 4.23 3.19
C ASP A 10 -10.35 4.86 2.92
N GLY A 11 -9.28 4.12 3.10
CA GLY A 11 -7.94 4.58 2.83
C GLY A 11 -6.90 3.60 3.33
N PHE A 12 -5.64 4.00 3.25
CA PHE A 12 -4.54 3.17 3.71
C PHE A 12 -3.38 4.03 4.16
N LEU A 13 -2.49 3.41 4.92
CA LEU A 13 -1.33 4.06 5.50
C LEU A 13 -0.11 3.21 5.21
N ILE A 14 0.93 3.82 4.64
CA ILE A 14 2.22 3.16 4.41
C ILE A 14 3.21 3.71 5.43
N GLN A 15 3.85 2.81 6.18
CA GLN A 15 4.79 3.17 7.24
C GLN A 15 6.07 2.35 7.12
N THR A 16 7.16 2.89 7.66
CA THR A 16 8.35 2.09 7.86
C THR A 16 8.07 1.07 8.96
N LEU A 17 8.95 0.08 9.11
CA LEU A 17 8.74 -0.95 10.13
C LEU A 17 8.82 -0.40 11.56
N ASP A 18 9.43 0.78 11.74
CA ASP A 18 9.43 1.46 13.02
C ASP A 18 8.30 2.49 13.16
N ASN A 19 7.24 2.33 12.35
CA ASN A 19 5.99 3.08 12.45
C ASN A 19 6.08 4.54 12.05
N LYS A 20 7.02 4.89 11.18
CA LYS A 20 7.13 6.23 10.64
C LYS A 20 6.27 6.35 9.39
N GLU A 21 5.36 7.31 9.36
CA GLU A 21 4.45 7.46 8.23
C GLU A 21 5.20 7.91 6.98
N VAL A 22 4.95 7.21 5.87
CA VAL A 22 5.56 7.50 4.57
C VAL A 22 4.52 8.07 3.62
N TYR A 23 3.34 7.48 3.59
CA TYR A 23 2.28 7.90 2.67
C TYR A 23 0.92 7.55 3.28
N ARG A 24 -0.03 8.44 3.08
CA ARG A 24 -1.40 8.23 3.57
C ARG A 24 -2.39 8.65 2.49
N GLU A 25 -3.38 7.80 2.27
CA GLU A 25 -4.56 8.19 1.48
C GLU A 25 -5.78 7.92 2.35
N PHE A 26 -6.65 8.92 2.47
CA PHE A 26 -7.88 8.79 3.24
C PHE A 26 -8.98 9.56 2.53
N LYS A 27 -10.00 8.83 2.06
CA LYS A 27 -11.14 9.39 1.35
C LYS A 27 -10.70 10.30 0.21
N GLY A 28 -9.68 9.86 -0.53
CA GLY A 28 -9.17 10.55 -1.69
C GLY A 28 -8.14 11.65 -1.40
N ALA A 29 -7.94 12.01 -0.13
CA ALA A 29 -6.91 12.99 0.23
C ALA A 29 -5.60 12.27 0.52
N THR A 30 -4.50 12.77 0.00
CA THR A 30 -3.20 12.10 0.10
C THR A 30 -2.16 12.99 0.74
N SER A 31 -1.15 12.36 1.36
CA SER A 31 0.03 13.05 1.87
C SER A 31 1.22 12.10 1.82
N GLY A 32 2.39 12.64 1.51
CA GLY A 32 3.64 11.89 1.51
C GLY A 32 4.00 11.30 0.16
N SER A 33 5.06 10.52 0.16
CA SER A 33 5.54 9.80 -1.03
C SER A 33 6.56 8.77 -0.59
N ILE A 34 6.79 7.76 -1.43
CA ILE A 34 7.83 6.77 -1.19
C ILE A 34 9.13 7.33 -1.75
N LEU A 35 10.15 7.41 -0.90
CA LEU A 35 11.47 7.91 -1.28
C LEU A 35 12.49 6.84 -0.96
N VAL A 36 13.21 6.38 -1.96
CA VAL A 36 14.23 5.36 -1.79
C VAL A 36 15.45 5.74 -2.60
N LYS A 37 16.64 5.39 -2.09
CA LYS A 37 17.88 5.70 -2.80
C LYS A 37 18.19 4.62 -3.82
N SER A 38 18.78 5.04 -4.94
CA SER A 38 19.23 4.11 -5.97
C SER A 38 20.24 3.13 -5.37
N GLY A 39 19.99 1.83 -5.59
CA GLY A 39 20.82 0.79 -5.04
C GLY A 39 20.44 0.34 -3.64
N GLU A 40 19.44 0.95 -3.02
CA GLU A 40 18.99 0.60 -1.67
C GLU A 40 17.58 0.05 -1.69
N SER A 41 17.23 -0.62 -0.62
CA SER A 41 15.90 -1.19 -0.44
C SER A 41 15.31 -0.72 0.88
N LEU A 42 13.98 -0.53 0.88
CA LEU A 42 13.26 -0.05 2.05
C LEU A 42 12.05 -0.95 2.26
N GLU A 43 11.94 -1.56 3.42
CA GLU A 43 10.77 -2.39 3.73
C GLU A 43 9.70 -1.54 4.38
N LEU A 44 8.48 -1.65 3.87
CA LEU A 44 7.35 -0.82 4.29
C LEU A 44 6.17 -1.68 4.64
N SER A 45 5.33 -1.20 5.57
CA SER A 45 4.11 -1.88 5.93
C SER A 45 2.90 -1.08 5.42
N VAL A 46 1.82 -1.80 5.14
CA VAL A 46 0.56 -1.22 4.69
C VAL A 46 -0.54 -1.64 5.63
N THR A 47 -1.23 -0.66 6.20
CA THR A 47 -2.44 -0.89 6.99
C THR A 47 -3.58 -0.11 6.36
N CYS A 48 -4.80 -0.60 6.57
CA CYS A 48 -5.98 0.04 6.01
C CYS A 48 -6.64 0.93 7.05
N LEU A 49 -7.38 1.93 6.56
CA LEU A 49 -8.05 2.90 7.42
C LEU A 49 -9.57 2.73 7.27
N ASP A 50 -10.28 2.86 8.39
CA ASP A 50 -11.74 2.82 8.39
C ASP A 50 -12.29 4.22 8.09
N ASP A 51 -13.62 4.38 8.20
CA ASP A 51 -14.26 5.65 7.83
C ASP A 51 -13.98 6.78 8.82
N ASP A 52 -13.39 6.46 9.96
CA ASP A 52 -12.96 7.47 10.94
C ASP A 52 -11.47 7.79 10.80
N GLY A 53 -10.76 7.12 9.89
CA GLY A 53 -9.33 7.33 9.70
C GLY A 53 -8.48 6.53 10.65
N ASN A 54 -9.06 5.58 11.37
CA ASN A 54 -8.32 4.72 12.30
C ASN A 54 -7.87 3.46 11.59
N LYS A 55 -6.76 2.89 12.06
CA LYS A 55 -6.26 1.64 11.50
C LYS A 55 -7.25 0.51 11.75
N ILE A 56 -7.53 -0.24 10.70
CA ILE A 56 -8.28 -1.48 10.85
C ILE A 56 -7.32 -2.50 11.44
N THR A 57 -7.71 -3.12 12.56
CA THR A 57 -6.80 -4.00 13.29
C THR A 57 -6.77 -5.43 12.77
N ASP A 58 -7.88 -5.89 12.20
CA ASP A 58 -7.90 -7.23 11.61
C ASP A 58 -8.96 -7.32 10.53
N PHE A 59 -8.73 -8.21 9.58
CA PHE A 59 -9.71 -8.62 8.59
C PHE A 59 -10.17 -10.03 8.91
N ASP A 60 -11.31 -10.42 8.36
CA ASP A 60 -11.74 -11.79 8.36
C ASP A 60 -10.70 -12.63 7.60
N LEU A 61 -10.12 -13.62 8.27
CA LEU A 61 -9.04 -14.41 7.69
C LEU A 61 -9.49 -15.19 6.44
N GLU A 62 -10.75 -15.59 6.38
CA GLU A 62 -11.24 -16.34 5.23
C GLU A 62 -11.41 -15.46 3.99
N ASN A 63 -11.65 -14.18 4.21
CA ASN A 63 -11.93 -13.25 3.12
C ASN A 63 -10.89 -12.15 3.01
N GLN A 64 -9.72 -12.37 3.60
CA GLN A 64 -8.68 -11.36 3.59
C GLN A 64 -8.15 -11.13 2.19
N PRO A 65 -8.20 -9.88 1.69
CA PRO A 65 -7.62 -9.60 0.38
C PRO A 65 -6.10 -9.60 0.42
N THR A 66 -5.49 -9.76 -0.74
CA THR A 66 -4.04 -9.68 -0.88
C THR A 66 -3.65 -8.36 -1.50
N LEU A 67 -2.43 -7.92 -1.20
CA LEU A 67 -1.91 -6.65 -1.68
C LEU A 67 -1.35 -6.79 -3.09
N LYS A 68 -1.72 -5.87 -3.97
CA LYS A 68 -1.17 -5.79 -5.32
C LYS A 68 -0.68 -4.37 -5.59
N LEU A 69 0.58 -4.27 -6.01
CA LEU A 69 1.17 -3.00 -6.42
C LEU A 69 1.52 -3.11 -7.90
N SER A 70 1.04 -2.17 -8.71
CA SER A 70 1.15 -2.31 -10.16
C SER A 70 1.25 -0.95 -10.85
N GLU A 71 1.45 -0.99 -12.16
CA GLU A 71 1.42 0.17 -13.05
C GLU A 71 2.46 1.23 -12.68
N TYR A 72 3.64 0.78 -12.27
CA TYR A 72 4.76 1.67 -11.99
C TYR A 72 5.90 1.37 -12.97
N GLU A 73 6.85 2.29 -13.10
CA GLU A 73 7.97 2.12 -14.01
C GLU A 73 9.00 1.17 -13.39
N LYS A 74 9.06 -0.04 -13.92
CA LYS A 74 9.86 -1.11 -13.34
C LYS A 74 11.36 -0.92 -13.58
N SER A 75 11.74 0.00 -14.45
CA SER A 75 13.14 0.33 -14.63
C SER A 75 13.63 1.31 -13.56
N ILE A 76 12.73 1.96 -12.85
CA ILE A 76 13.08 2.93 -11.80
C ILE A 76 13.05 2.28 -10.43
N VAL A 77 11.99 1.50 -10.14
CA VAL A 77 11.79 0.93 -8.80
C VAL A 77 11.20 -0.47 -8.93
N SER A 78 11.55 -1.33 -7.97
CA SER A 78 10.91 -2.64 -7.80
C SER A 78 10.08 -2.57 -6.52
N LEU A 79 8.81 -2.96 -6.61
CA LEU A 79 7.92 -3.03 -5.45
C LEU A 79 7.50 -4.49 -5.30
N GLU A 80 8.06 -5.16 -4.32
CA GLU A 80 7.83 -6.60 -4.13
C GLU A 80 7.10 -6.86 -2.83
N VAL A 81 5.92 -7.47 -2.92
CA VAL A 81 5.14 -7.82 -1.72
C VAL A 81 5.84 -8.98 -1.02
N LYS A 82 6.12 -8.81 0.26
CA LYS A 82 6.78 -9.82 1.09
C LYS A 82 5.78 -10.56 1.95
N LYS A 83 4.83 -9.84 2.53
CA LYS A 83 3.80 -10.44 3.35
C LYS A 83 2.46 -10.00 2.78
N ASP A 84 1.68 -10.94 2.26
CA ASP A 84 0.40 -10.64 1.66
C ASP A 84 -0.78 -10.95 2.58
N LEU A 85 -0.49 -11.20 3.86
CA LEU A 85 -1.50 -11.26 4.91
C LEU A 85 -1.46 -9.97 5.72
N TYR A 86 -2.62 -9.50 6.12
CA TYR A 86 -2.74 -8.24 6.84
C TYR A 86 -2.08 -8.29 8.23
N PRO A 87 -1.28 -7.29 8.62
CA PRO A 87 -0.86 -6.12 7.85
C PRO A 87 0.21 -6.49 6.82
N TYR A 88 0.08 -5.90 5.65
CA TYR A 88 0.95 -6.26 4.52
C TYR A 88 2.32 -5.62 4.66
N THR A 89 3.35 -6.26 4.06
CA THR A 89 4.65 -5.62 3.90
C THR A 89 5.13 -5.79 2.47
N PHE A 90 5.89 -4.81 2.00
CA PHE A 90 6.52 -4.89 0.69
C PHE A 90 7.87 -4.17 0.75
N VAL A 91 8.72 -4.50 -0.22
CA VAL A 91 10.06 -3.89 -0.31
C VAL A 91 10.12 -3.03 -1.56
N ALA A 92 10.51 -1.77 -1.36
CA ALA A 92 10.77 -0.84 -2.45
C ALA A 92 12.27 -0.81 -2.67
N SER A 93 12.72 -1.22 -3.87
CA SER A 93 14.15 -1.23 -4.21
C SER A 93 14.40 -0.22 -5.31
N GLY A 94 15.30 0.73 -5.06
CA GLY A 94 15.66 1.73 -6.04
C GLY A 94 16.59 1.16 -7.10
N LEU A 95 16.20 1.25 -8.37
CA LEU A 95 16.96 0.70 -9.47
C LEU A 95 17.70 1.78 -10.26
N SER A 96 17.06 2.90 -10.53
CA SER A 96 17.68 4.02 -11.19
C SER A 96 16.98 5.31 -10.79
N ASN A 97 17.70 6.41 -10.85
CA ASN A 97 17.13 7.71 -10.47
C ASN A 97 15.94 8.06 -11.36
N GLY A 98 14.88 8.54 -10.74
CA GLY A 98 13.71 8.93 -11.48
C GLY A 98 12.49 9.01 -10.59
N GLN A 99 11.35 9.28 -11.22
CA GLN A 99 10.08 9.36 -10.54
C GLN A 99 9.05 8.52 -11.27
N THR A 100 8.20 7.87 -10.49
CA THR A 100 7.10 7.10 -11.02
C THR A 100 5.96 7.15 -10.02
N SER A 101 4.90 6.41 -10.29
CA SER A 101 3.79 6.27 -9.35
C SER A 101 3.24 4.87 -9.46
N ALA A 102 2.64 4.39 -8.38
CA ALA A 102 2.13 3.03 -8.31
C ALA A 102 0.65 3.02 -7.96
N LYS A 103 -0.02 1.99 -8.44
CA LYS A 103 -1.41 1.73 -8.11
C LYS A 103 -1.45 0.66 -7.04
N LEU A 104 -2.24 0.87 -6.00
CA LEU A 104 -2.41 -0.10 -4.92
C LEU A 104 -3.81 -0.67 -4.99
N GLU A 105 -3.91 -1.99 -4.96
CA GLU A 105 -5.19 -2.69 -4.94
C GLU A 105 -5.17 -3.76 -3.88
N LEU A 106 -6.33 -4.01 -3.28
CA LEU A 106 -6.56 -5.16 -2.42
C LEU A 106 -7.41 -6.13 -3.22
N MET A 107 -6.83 -7.29 -3.54
CA MET A 107 -7.44 -8.25 -4.46
C MET A 107 -8.07 -9.41 -3.71
N HIS A 108 -9.26 -9.79 -4.13
CA HIS A 108 -9.98 -10.92 -3.55
C HIS A 108 -10.71 -11.65 -4.66
N GLU A 109 -10.39 -12.94 -4.82
CA GLU A 109 -11.04 -13.82 -5.80
C GLU A 109 -11.04 -13.25 -7.21
N GLY A 110 -9.91 -12.66 -7.60
CA GLY A 110 -9.71 -12.19 -8.98
C GLY A 110 -10.21 -10.79 -9.27
N HIS A 111 -10.74 -10.08 -8.28
CA HIS A 111 -11.17 -8.70 -8.49
C HIS A 111 -10.71 -7.83 -7.32
N ALA A 112 -10.71 -6.52 -7.54
CA ALA A 112 -10.25 -5.57 -6.53
C ALA A 112 -11.40 -5.22 -5.59
N ASP A 113 -11.20 -5.48 -4.28
CA ASP A 113 -12.12 -5.02 -3.25
C ASP A 113 -11.87 -3.56 -2.91
N TYR A 114 -10.65 -3.09 -3.14
CA TYR A 114 -10.27 -1.70 -2.91
C TYR A 114 -9.19 -1.33 -3.90
N THR A 115 -9.30 -0.14 -4.47
CA THR A 115 -8.29 0.41 -5.37
C THR A 115 -7.97 1.82 -4.89
N SER A 116 -6.68 2.14 -4.82
CA SER A 116 -6.27 3.49 -4.42
C SER A 116 -6.87 4.52 -5.38
N THR A 117 -7.44 5.58 -4.81
CA THR A 117 -8.05 6.66 -5.60
C THR A 117 -6.97 7.42 -6.36
N ASN A 118 -5.81 7.56 -5.74
CA ASN A 118 -4.68 8.28 -6.32
C ASN A 118 -3.50 7.33 -6.46
N ARG A 119 -2.58 7.68 -7.35
CA ARG A 119 -1.36 6.89 -7.51
C ARG A 119 -0.36 7.32 -6.44
N ILE A 120 0.37 6.36 -5.91
CA ILE A 120 1.36 6.60 -4.86
C ILE A 120 2.64 7.12 -5.52
N PRO A 121 3.07 8.35 -5.21
CA PRO A 121 4.31 8.87 -5.81
C PRO A 121 5.53 8.10 -5.29
N VAL A 122 6.44 7.77 -6.18
CA VAL A 122 7.69 7.08 -5.83
C VAL A 122 8.84 7.83 -6.48
N THR A 123 9.83 8.18 -5.66
CA THR A 123 11.04 8.86 -6.15
C THR A 123 12.25 8.03 -5.78
N VAL A 124 13.13 7.81 -6.74
CA VAL A 124 14.43 7.15 -6.55
C VAL A 124 15.51 8.16 -6.86
N GLU A 125 16.42 8.35 -5.90
CA GLU A 125 17.50 9.32 -6.08
C GLU A 125 18.82 8.84 -5.53
#